data_056901835cab3ade92faa459b0ae1d83
#
_entry.id   056901835cab3ade92faa459b0ae1d83
#
_cell.length_a   1.000
_cell.length_b   1.000
_cell.length_c   1.000
_cell.angle_alpha   90.00
_cell.angle_beta   90.00
_cell.angle_gamma   90.00
#
_symmetry.space_group_name_H-M   'P 1'
#
loop_
_entity.id
_entity.type
_entity.pdbx_description
1 polymer ?
#
loop_
_entity_poly.entity_id
_entity_poly.type
_entity_poly.pdbx_seq_one_letter_code
_entity_poly.pdbx_strand_id
1 'polypeptide(L)'
;MTENIIPVSPEDHKKNISDIQTYLREIHQSGANVRSVIPDGIYGQHTRDAVSDFQRCTGIPETGEVNKDTWNAIYAAYDDARRNLKMQE
;
A
#
# COMPACT_ATOMS: atom_id res chain seq x y z
N MET A 1 -8.37 17.47 -11.37
CA MET A 1 -8.61 17.16 -10.80
C MET A 1 -8.07 16.50 -9.96
N THR A 2 -8.06 16.21 -9.50
CA THR A 2 -7.58 16.03 -8.58
C THR A 2 -7.65 14.91 -7.93
N GLU A 3 -8.19 14.17 -8.17
CA GLU A 3 -8.29 13.18 -7.56
C GLU A 3 -7.32 12.25 -7.63
N ASN A 4 -6.18 12.42 -7.29
CA ASN A 4 -5.11 11.49 -7.26
C ASN A 4 -5.01 10.82 -5.93
N ILE A 5 -5.86 11.11 -5.00
CA ILE A 5 -5.86 10.39 -3.75
C ILE A 5 -7.09 9.53 -3.72
N ILE A 6 -7.15 8.64 -2.76
CA ILE A 6 -8.24 7.69 -2.66
C ILE A 6 -9.55 8.42 -2.47
N PRO A 7 -10.51 8.22 -3.37
CA PRO A 7 -11.73 8.98 -3.32
C PRO A 7 -12.73 8.27 -2.47
N VAL A 8 -13.37 8.93 -1.49
CA VAL A 8 -14.12 8.18 -0.61
C VAL A 8 -15.16 8.81 0.18
N SER A 9 -16.20 8.08 0.52
CA SER A 9 -17.07 8.37 1.61
C SER A 9 -16.35 7.91 2.88
N PRO A 10 -16.77 8.31 4.04
CA PRO A 10 -16.08 7.91 5.27
C PRO A 10 -15.94 6.41 5.43
N GLU A 11 -16.99 5.66 5.12
CA GLU A 11 -16.91 4.22 5.26
C GLU A 11 -16.00 3.62 4.24
N ASP A 12 -16.08 4.10 2.99
CA ASP A 12 -15.24 3.60 1.93
C ASP A 12 -13.78 3.95 2.20
N HIS A 13 -13.56 5.12 2.81
CA HIS A 13 -12.22 5.54 3.12
C HIS A 13 -11.54 4.54 4.07
N LYS A 14 -12.26 4.15 5.11
CA LYS A 14 -11.68 3.22 6.07
C LYS A 14 -11.38 1.87 5.41
N LYS A 15 -12.30 1.40 4.57
CA LYS A 15 -12.08 0.15 3.87
C LYS A 15 -10.87 0.25 2.95
N ASN A 16 -10.74 1.37 2.24
CA ASN A 16 -9.61 1.54 1.34
C ASN A 16 -8.29 1.58 2.09
N ILE A 17 -8.27 2.21 3.26
CA ILE A 17 -7.08 2.25 4.07
C ILE A 17 -6.71 0.85 4.55
N SER A 18 -7.69 0.09 5.01
CA SER A 18 -7.44 -1.28 5.43
C SER A 18 -6.89 -2.12 4.29
N ASP A 19 -7.42 -1.94 3.09
CA ASP A 19 -6.94 -2.68 1.94
C ASP A 19 -5.49 -2.35 1.65
N ILE A 20 -5.14 -1.07 1.66
CA ILE A 20 -3.77 -0.65 1.44
C ILE A 20 -2.85 -1.25 2.48
N GLN A 21 -3.27 -1.23 3.74
CA GLN A 21 -2.46 -1.78 4.82
C GLN A 21 -2.25 -3.27 4.65
N THR A 22 -3.29 -3.97 4.22
CA THR A 22 -3.19 -5.40 3.96
C THR A 22 -2.23 -5.67 2.82
N TYR A 23 -2.33 -4.88 1.75
CA TYR A 23 -1.45 -5.06 0.60
C TYR A 23 0.01 -4.79 0.99
N LEU A 24 0.26 -3.75 1.77
CA LEU A 24 1.61 -3.44 2.21
C LEU A 24 2.17 -4.54 3.10
N ARG A 25 1.32 -5.14 3.92
CA ARG A 25 1.77 -6.24 4.76
C ARG A 25 2.18 -7.45 3.93
N GLU A 26 1.39 -7.76 2.90
CA GLU A 26 1.75 -8.87 2.01
C GLU A 26 3.04 -8.56 1.26
N ILE A 27 3.20 -7.32 0.84
CA ILE A 27 4.41 -6.91 0.14
C ILE A 27 5.62 -7.05 1.08
N HIS A 28 5.45 -6.65 2.34
CA HIS A 28 6.50 -6.84 3.33
C HIS A 28 6.85 -8.32 3.48
N GLN A 29 5.86 -9.17 3.54
CA GLN A 29 6.09 -10.59 3.74
C GLN A 29 6.74 -11.25 2.54
N SER A 30 6.63 -10.63 1.38
CA SER A 30 7.29 -11.17 0.20
C SER A 30 8.77 -10.84 0.15
N GLY A 31 9.26 -10.07 1.11
CA GLY A 31 10.68 -9.76 1.19
C GLY A 31 11.05 -8.36 0.76
N ALA A 32 10.08 -7.55 0.39
CA ALA A 32 10.37 -6.18 -0.03
C ALA A 32 10.82 -5.34 1.16
N ASN A 33 11.58 -4.30 0.88
CA ASN A 33 12.13 -3.45 1.94
C ASN A 33 11.10 -2.39 2.33
N VAL A 34 9.95 -2.85 2.76
CA VAL A 34 8.83 -2.01 3.18
C VAL A 34 8.41 -2.50 4.55
N ARG A 35 8.26 -1.60 5.49
CA ARG A 35 7.91 -2.02 6.86
C ARG A 35 6.48 -2.54 6.91
N SER A 36 6.24 -3.42 7.85
CA SER A 36 4.92 -4.01 8.01
C SER A 36 3.98 -3.06 8.73
N VAL A 37 2.70 -3.15 8.42
CA VAL A 37 1.70 -2.36 9.11
C VAL A 37 0.55 -3.26 9.52
N ILE A 38 -0.22 -2.80 10.50
CA ILE A 38 -1.40 -3.53 10.96
C ILE A 38 -2.62 -2.95 10.27
N PRO A 39 -3.45 -3.77 9.63
CA PRO A 39 -4.63 -3.25 8.90
C PRO A 39 -5.74 -2.85 9.85
N ASP A 40 -5.62 -1.70 10.45
CA ASP A 40 -6.59 -1.20 11.41
C ASP A 40 -7.51 -0.13 10.83
N GLY A 41 -7.33 0.23 9.56
CA GLY A 41 -8.18 1.23 8.92
C GLY A 41 -7.84 2.66 9.27
N ILE A 42 -6.75 2.88 9.99
CA ILE A 42 -6.34 4.22 10.41
C ILE A 42 -5.05 4.60 9.69
N TYR A 43 -5.10 5.71 8.95
CA TYR A 43 -3.92 6.16 8.21
C TYR A 43 -3.08 7.04 9.14
N GLY A 44 -2.33 6.38 10.00
CA GLY A 44 -1.46 7.08 10.93
C GLY A 44 -0.02 7.08 10.46
N GLN A 45 0.88 7.39 11.38
CA GLN A 45 2.29 7.53 11.03
C GLN A 45 2.90 6.23 10.52
N HIS A 46 2.51 5.09 11.12
CA HIS A 46 3.08 3.81 10.69
C HIS A 46 2.70 3.51 9.23
N THR A 47 1.45 3.77 8.87
CA THR A 47 1.01 3.55 7.50
C THR A 47 1.72 4.51 6.56
N ARG A 48 1.85 5.77 6.95
CA ARG A 48 2.52 6.77 6.15
C ARG A 48 3.98 6.37 5.91
N ASP A 49 4.63 5.87 6.94
CA ASP A 49 6.03 5.44 6.83
C ASP A 49 6.16 4.25 5.87
N ALA A 50 5.22 3.31 5.95
CA ALA A 50 5.26 2.15 5.06
C ALA A 50 5.01 2.57 3.61
N VAL A 51 4.10 3.51 3.40
CA VAL A 51 3.84 4.03 2.07
C VAL A 51 5.09 4.71 1.52
N SER A 52 5.78 5.49 2.36
CA SER A 52 7.03 6.14 1.95
C SER A 52 8.08 5.11 1.57
N ASP A 53 8.21 4.05 2.37
CA ASP A 53 9.15 2.97 2.05
C ASP A 53 8.85 2.38 0.69
N PHE A 54 7.57 2.12 0.43
CA PHE A 54 7.16 1.53 -0.83
C PHE A 54 7.46 2.47 -1.99
N GLN A 55 7.16 3.74 -1.80
CA GLN A 55 7.42 4.74 -2.85
C GLN A 55 8.90 4.81 -3.18
N ARG A 56 9.74 4.76 -2.15
CA ARG A 56 11.18 4.77 -2.37
C ARG A 56 11.62 3.54 -3.15
N CYS A 57 11.08 2.38 -2.80
CA CYS A 57 11.46 1.13 -3.46
C CYS A 57 11.05 1.11 -4.93
N THR A 58 9.98 1.82 -5.28
CA THR A 58 9.47 1.77 -6.64
C THR A 58 9.80 3.01 -7.46
N GLY A 59 10.52 3.96 -6.87
CA GLY A 59 10.92 5.17 -7.60
C GLY A 59 9.83 6.21 -7.73
N ILE A 60 8.79 6.12 -6.93
CA ILE A 60 7.73 7.11 -6.89
C ILE A 60 8.10 8.15 -5.84
N PRO A 61 7.76 9.42 -6.03
CA PRO A 61 8.08 10.44 -5.03
C PRO A 61 7.55 10.07 -3.65
N GLU A 62 8.40 10.21 -2.63
CA GLU A 62 8.08 9.79 -1.27
C GLU A 62 7.23 10.83 -0.58
N THR A 63 5.95 10.80 -0.80
CA THR A 63 5.04 11.73 -0.16
C THR A 63 4.40 11.16 1.10
N GLY A 64 4.42 9.84 1.23
CA GLY A 64 3.72 9.18 2.33
C GLY A 64 2.23 9.12 2.13
N GLU A 65 1.74 9.56 0.97
CA GLU A 65 0.33 9.56 0.67
C GLU A 65 0.05 8.71 -0.54
N VAL A 66 -1.12 8.09 -0.57
CA VAL A 66 -1.47 7.19 -1.67
C VAL A 66 -2.28 7.94 -2.69
N ASN A 67 -1.61 8.41 -3.74
CA ASN A 67 -2.32 8.97 -4.87
C ASN A 67 -2.61 7.83 -5.84
N LYS A 68 -3.16 8.15 -6.99
CA LYS A 68 -3.57 7.12 -7.93
C LYS A 68 -2.39 6.27 -8.40
N ASP A 69 -1.27 6.90 -8.70
CA ASP A 69 -0.09 6.16 -9.15
C ASP A 69 0.42 5.22 -8.07
N THR A 70 0.46 5.70 -6.84
CA THR A 70 0.92 4.87 -5.72
C THR A 70 -0.05 3.72 -5.48
N TRP A 71 -1.36 3.99 -5.56
CA TRP A 71 -2.36 2.95 -5.38
C TRP A 71 -2.18 1.84 -6.41
N ASN A 72 -2.03 2.23 -7.68
CA ASN A 72 -1.87 1.25 -8.74
C ASN A 72 -0.60 0.44 -8.56
N ALA A 73 0.48 1.10 -8.15
CA ALA A 73 1.75 0.41 -7.93
C ALA A 73 1.67 -0.55 -6.75
N ILE A 74 1.00 -0.15 -5.68
CA ILE A 74 0.82 -1.01 -4.52
C ILE A 74 0.03 -2.25 -4.90
N TYR A 75 -1.05 -2.07 -5.65
CA TYR A 75 -1.89 -3.19 -6.03
C TYR A 75 -1.13 -4.16 -6.94
N ALA A 76 -0.35 -3.61 -7.87
CA ALA A 76 0.44 -4.45 -8.77
C ALA A 76 1.48 -5.26 -8.00
N ALA A 77 2.14 -4.63 -7.02
CA ALA A 77 3.14 -5.32 -6.23
C ALA A 77 2.50 -6.38 -5.33
N TYR A 78 1.34 -6.09 -4.80
CA TYR A 78 0.61 -7.05 -3.98
C TYR A 78 0.21 -8.26 -4.82
N ASP A 79 -0.28 -8.02 -6.02
CA ASP A 79 -0.68 -9.10 -6.90
C ASP A 79 0.52 -9.98 -7.26
N ASP A 80 1.66 -9.36 -7.53
CA ASP A 80 2.89 -10.08 -7.80
C ASP A 80 3.33 -10.90 -6.60
N ALA A 81 3.25 -10.34 -5.40
CA ALA A 81 3.66 -11.05 -4.19
C ALA A 81 2.81 -12.28 -3.99
N ARG A 82 1.50 -12.17 -4.24
CA ARG A 82 0.62 -13.31 -4.10
C ARG A 82 0.93 -14.39 -5.11
N ARG A 83 1.22 -14.00 -6.34
CA ARG A 83 1.53 -14.97 -7.38
C ARG A 83 2.82 -15.70 -7.07
N ASN A 84 3.82 -14.96 -6.62
CA ASN A 84 5.10 -15.58 -6.28
C ASN A 84 4.97 -16.59 -5.17
N LEU A 85 4.19 -16.27 -4.14
CA LEU A 85 3.98 -17.20 -3.05
C LEU A 85 3.30 -18.47 -3.55
N LYS A 86 2.33 -18.31 -4.45
CA LYS A 86 1.66 -19.46 -5.00
C LYS A 86 2.58 -20.31 -5.82
N MET A 87 3.44 -19.69 -6.59
CA MET A 87 4.29 -20.44 -7.49
C MET A 87 5.40 -21.16 -6.79
N GLN A 88 5.66 -20.84 -5.54
CA GLN A 88 6.70 -21.49 -4.82
C GLN A 88 6.27 -22.80 -4.24
N GLU A 89 5.03 -23.15 -4.39
CA GLU A 89 4.62 -24.41 -3.90
C GLU A 89 5.02 -25.53 -4.78
#